data_de0f48bf5231d0969a8a3644fb1b65ea
#
_entry.id   de0f48bf5231d0969a8a3644fb1b65ea
#
_cell.length_a   1.000
_cell.length_b   1.000
_cell.length_c   1.000
_cell.angle_alpha   90.00
_cell.angle_beta   90.00
_cell.angle_gamma   90.00
#
_symmetry.space_group_name_H-M   'P 1'
#
loop_
_entity.id
_entity.type
_entity.pdbx_description
1 polymer ?
#
loop_
_entity_poly.entity_id
_entity_poly.type
_entity_poly.pdbx_seq_one_letter_code
_entity_poly.pdbx_strand_id
1 'polypeptide(L)'
;LGFVVTFDDISDLLSAQRKAAWADVARRIAHEIKNPLTPIQLSAERLKRKYLKQITKDPEAFTACTETIIRQVGDIGRMVDEFSSFARMPQPVMERYDLLELCRQSIFLQKTAFPGIEFSFQCDAETLEMNMDSRLMGQALTNLLKNAAESIESKAKDGGGKNKNGGQKKDTPLGQVEVSVAPSDGRAEIIIEDDGYGFPEQSRETLTEPYVTTREKGTGLGLAIVKKIMEDHHGTLILENRSKGGARVRLILPLGGEVLPVGGNGSKFENHADAPDAHSSSSAASPYGK
;
A
#
# COMPACT_ATOMS: atom_id res chain seq x y z
N LEU A 1 25.87 -13.33 50.17
CA LEU A 1 25.35 -12.18 49.45
C LEU A 1 25.49 -12.45 47.97
N GLY A 2 24.38 -12.48 47.22
CA GLY A 2 24.34 -12.64 45.77
C GLY A 2 23.68 -11.39 45.11
N PHE A 3 23.94 -11.21 43.82
CA PHE A 3 23.30 -10.18 43.01
C PHE A 3 22.31 -10.87 42.06
N VAL A 4 21.13 -10.27 41.89
CA VAL A 4 20.17 -10.62 40.85
C VAL A 4 20.23 -9.56 39.79
N VAL A 5 20.48 -9.95 38.55
CA VAL A 5 20.48 -9.03 37.38
C VAL A 5 19.30 -9.40 36.52
N THR A 6 18.44 -8.43 36.24
CA THR A 6 17.30 -8.59 35.33
C THR A 6 17.58 -7.80 34.07
N PHE A 7 17.19 -8.37 32.91
CA PHE A 7 17.28 -7.72 31.61
C PHE A 7 15.88 -7.65 31.00
N ASP A 8 15.48 -6.45 30.60
CA ASP A 8 14.26 -6.23 29.85
C ASP A 8 14.62 -5.78 28.43
N ASP A 9 13.98 -6.38 27.41
CA ASP A 9 14.09 -5.91 26.05
C ASP A 9 13.16 -4.69 25.85
N ILE A 10 13.76 -3.51 25.77
CA ILE A 10 13.05 -2.24 25.58
C ILE A 10 13.05 -1.77 24.11
N SER A 11 13.46 -2.63 23.16
CA SER A 11 13.59 -2.28 21.73
C SER A 11 12.26 -1.82 21.16
N ASP A 12 11.17 -2.49 21.48
CA ASP A 12 9.82 -2.12 21.02
C ASP A 12 9.37 -0.79 21.59
N LEU A 13 9.64 -0.54 22.87
CA LEU A 13 9.31 0.73 23.54
C LEU A 13 10.08 1.91 22.92
N LEU A 14 11.38 1.73 22.69
CA LEU A 14 12.22 2.75 22.05
C LEU A 14 11.81 2.99 20.59
N SER A 15 11.45 1.93 19.86
CA SER A 15 10.94 2.02 18.49
C SER A 15 9.61 2.80 18.45
N ALA A 16 8.67 2.47 19.33
CA ALA A 16 7.39 3.18 19.44
C ALA A 16 7.58 4.67 19.79
N GLN A 17 8.46 4.97 20.73
CA GLN A 17 8.77 6.35 21.13
C GLN A 17 9.41 7.14 19.99
N ARG A 18 10.36 6.55 19.25
CA ARG A 18 10.97 7.18 18.07
C ARG A 18 9.93 7.43 16.97
N LYS A 19 9.04 6.46 16.70
CA LYS A 19 7.96 6.60 15.71
C LYS A 19 7.00 7.73 16.09
N ALA A 20 6.61 7.84 17.37
CA ALA A 20 5.72 8.91 17.85
C ALA A 20 6.38 10.30 17.73
N ALA A 21 7.63 10.44 18.17
CA ALA A 21 8.38 11.68 18.03
C ALA A 21 8.55 12.10 16.55
N TRP A 22 8.84 11.13 15.66
CA TRP A 22 8.96 11.39 14.23
C TRP A 22 7.64 11.83 13.60
N ALA A 23 6.51 11.25 14.00
CA ALA A 23 5.19 11.62 13.50
C ALA A 23 4.82 13.08 13.84
N ASP A 24 5.17 13.55 15.03
CA ASP A 24 4.95 14.94 15.43
C ASP A 24 5.83 15.92 14.65
N VAL A 25 7.11 15.58 14.46
CA VAL A 25 8.03 16.38 13.65
C VAL A 25 7.54 16.46 12.20
N ALA A 26 7.15 15.33 11.60
CA ALA A 26 6.66 15.29 10.24
C ALA A 26 5.39 16.12 10.04
N ARG A 27 4.47 16.09 11.02
CA ARG A 27 3.27 16.93 11.01
C ARG A 27 3.62 18.40 11.01
N ARG A 28 4.53 18.81 11.88
CA ARG A 28 4.97 20.19 11.99
C ARG A 28 5.63 20.67 10.71
N ILE A 29 6.54 19.88 10.14
CA ILE A 29 7.20 20.17 8.87
C ILE A 29 6.15 20.28 7.74
N ALA A 30 5.18 19.38 7.67
CA ALA A 30 4.12 19.44 6.67
C ALA A 30 3.32 20.74 6.75
N HIS A 31 2.95 21.18 7.95
CA HIS A 31 2.26 22.45 8.14
C HIS A 31 3.14 23.66 7.78
N GLU A 32 4.40 23.63 8.19
CA GLU A 32 5.35 24.71 7.89
C GLU A 32 5.66 24.83 6.38
N ILE A 33 5.66 23.72 5.64
CA ILE A 33 5.80 23.74 4.18
C ILE A 33 4.50 24.19 3.48
N LYS A 34 3.33 23.73 3.93
CA LYS A 34 2.05 24.13 3.33
C LYS A 34 1.76 25.62 3.50
N ASN A 35 2.18 26.23 4.60
CA ASN A 35 1.95 27.63 4.89
C ASN A 35 2.41 28.58 3.77
N PRO A 36 3.64 28.48 3.22
CA PRO A 36 4.06 29.30 2.09
C PRO A 36 3.48 28.84 0.74
N LEU A 37 3.14 27.56 0.56
CA LEU A 37 2.62 27.05 -0.71
C LEU A 37 1.24 27.61 -1.06
N THR A 38 0.34 27.67 -0.09
CA THR A 38 -1.02 28.18 -0.30
C THR A 38 -1.05 29.63 -0.83
N PRO A 39 -0.33 30.62 -0.25
CA PRO A 39 -0.32 31.96 -0.78
C PRO A 39 0.39 32.06 -2.15
N ILE A 40 1.39 31.20 -2.44
CA ILE A 40 2.04 31.17 -3.76
C ILE A 40 1.03 30.72 -4.82
N GLN A 41 0.29 29.62 -4.54
CA GLN A 41 -0.74 29.12 -5.46
C GLN A 41 -1.82 30.17 -5.72
N LEU A 42 -2.38 30.75 -4.66
CA LEU A 42 -3.42 31.77 -4.75
C LEU A 42 -2.92 33.01 -5.52
N SER A 43 -1.65 33.39 -5.33
CA SER A 43 -1.06 34.53 -6.06
C SER A 43 -0.93 34.23 -7.55
N ALA A 44 -0.48 33.02 -7.93
CA ALA A 44 -0.37 32.61 -9.32
C ALA A 44 -1.76 32.50 -9.99
N GLU A 45 -2.76 31.94 -9.31
CA GLU A 45 -4.14 31.88 -9.80
C GLU A 45 -4.74 33.29 -9.97
N ARG A 46 -4.48 34.19 -9.00
CA ARG A 46 -4.93 35.57 -9.06
C ARG A 46 -4.28 36.35 -10.24
N LEU A 47 -2.96 36.14 -10.42
CA LEU A 47 -2.26 36.74 -11.58
C LEU A 47 -2.88 36.26 -12.89
N LYS A 48 -3.07 34.93 -13.05
CA LYS A 48 -3.69 34.33 -14.24
C LYS A 48 -5.08 34.92 -14.47
N ARG A 49 -5.96 34.92 -13.46
CA ARG A 49 -7.35 35.40 -13.59
C ARG A 49 -7.45 36.87 -13.86
N LYS A 50 -6.58 37.73 -13.24
CA LYS A 50 -6.69 39.18 -13.33
C LYS A 50 -6.01 39.76 -14.58
N TYR A 51 -4.83 39.22 -14.93
CA TYR A 51 -3.98 39.89 -15.92
C TYR A 51 -3.93 39.19 -17.28
N LEU A 52 -4.34 37.90 -17.40
CA LEU A 52 -4.27 37.19 -18.68
C LEU A 52 -4.95 37.95 -19.82
N LYS A 53 -6.12 38.59 -19.58
CA LYS A 53 -6.84 39.37 -20.57
C LYS A 53 -6.17 40.72 -20.92
N GLN A 54 -5.22 41.17 -20.12
CA GLN A 54 -4.52 42.46 -20.30
C GLN A 54 -3.14 42.29 -20.94
N ILE A 55 -2.64 41.06 -20.99
CA ILE A 55 -1.35 40.75 -21.61
C ILE A 55 -1.56 40.60 -23.10
N THR A 56 -1.02 41.58 -23.84
CA THR A 56 -1.09 41.63 -25.32
C THR A 56 0.17 41.06 -25.96
N LYS A 57 1.31 41.08 -25.23
CA LYS A 57 2.59 40.54 -25.71
C LYS A 57 2.83 39.19 -25.07
N ASP A 58 2.81 38.14 -25.87
CA ASP A 58 3.08 36.75 -25.49
C ASP A 58 2.18 36.20 -24.33
N PRO A 59 0.85 36.20 -24.51
CA PRO A 59 -0.08 35.69 -23.50
C PRO A 59 0.07 34.19 -23.26
N GLU A 60 0.60 33.44 -24.25
CA GLU A 60 0.83 31.99 -24.13
C GLU A 60 1.96 31.68 -23.14
N ALA A 61 3.08 32.41 -23.21
CA ALA A 61 4.17 32.27 -22.26
C ALA A 61 3.72 32.59 -20.81
N PHE A 62 2.94 33.66 -20.64
CA PHE A 62 2.40 33.99 -19.31
C PHE A 62 1.48 32.90 -18.78
N THR A 63 0.62 32.34 -19.64
CA THR A 63 -0.27 31.21 -19.25
C THR A 63 0.55 30.01 -18.89
N ALA A 64 1.52 29.62 -19.72
CA ALA A 64 2.39 28.45 -19.44
C ALA A 64 3.17 28.59 -18.14
N CYS A 65 3.72 29.80 -17.86
CA CYS A 65 4.44 30.04 -16.59
C CYS A 65 3.52 29.95 -15.38
N THR A 66 2.36 30.60 -15.42
CA THR A 66 1.43 30.59 -14.29
C THR A 66 0.85 29.19 -14.04
N GLU A 67 0.51 28.44 -15.09
CA GLU A 67 0.07 27.05 -14.98
C GLU A 67 1.16 26.13 -14.44
N THR A 68 2.41 26.36 -14.84
CA THR A 68 3.54 25.61 -14.30
C THR A 68 3.70 25.87 -12.81
N ILE A 69 3.62 27.13 -12.35
CA ILE A 69 3.68 27.45 -10.91
C ILE A 69 2.55 26.76 -10.15
N ILE A 70 1.30 26.90 -10.61
CA ILE A 70 0.13 26.30 -9.97
C ILE A 70 0.28 24.78 -9.88
N ARG A 71 0.71 24.15 -10.95
CA ARG A 71 0.93 22.70 -11.01
C ARG A 71 2.03 22.26 -10.03
N GLN A 72 3.21 22.90 -10.04
CA GLN A 72 4.33 22.54 -9.19
C GLN A 72 4.01 22.74 -7.71
N VAL A 73 3.34 23.82 -7.34
CA VAL A 73 2.89 24.05 -5.97
C VAL A 73 1.89 23.00 -5.53
N GLY A 74 0.96 22.62 -6.41
CA GLY A 74 0.01 21.53 -6.16
C GLY A 74 0.70 20.18 -6.00
N ASP A 75 1.74 19.88 -6.80
CA ASP A 75 2.52 18.66 -6.72
C ASP A 75 3.29 18.57 -5.39
N ILE A 76 3.96 19.66 -4.97
CA ILE A 76 4.63 19.74 -3.66
C ILE A 76 3.62 19.59 -2.53
N GLY A 77 2.45 20.21 -2.62
CA GLY A 77 1.38 20.08 -1.63
C GLY A 77 0.97 18.62 -1.42
N ARG A 78 0.76 17.86 -2.52
CA ARG A 78 0.44 16.42 -2.46
C ARG A 78 1.57 15.60 -1.84
N MET A 79 2.83 15.86 -2.21
CA MET A 79 3.99 15.18 -1.60
C MET A 79 4.03 15.38 -0.09
N VAL A 80 3.79 16.60 0.36
CA VAL A 80 3.77 16.95 1.81
C VAL A 80 2.62 16.26 2.52
N ASP A 81 1.44 16.13 1.89
CA ASP A 81 0.30 15.41 2.44
C ASP A 81 0.58 13.91 2.59
N GLU A 82 1.12 13.28 1.54
CA GLU A 82 1.48 11.87 1.57
C GLU A 82 2.59 11.59 2.61
N PHE A 83 3.60 12.47 2.69
CA PHE A 83 4.64 12.39 3.72
C PHE A 83 4.07 12.44 5.14
N SER A 84 3.21 13.44 5.40
CA SER A 84 2.57 13.60 6.71
C SER A 84 1.67 12.41 7.06
N SER A 85 0.97 11.86 6.08
CA SER A 85 0.15 10.66 6.25
C SER A 85 0.98 9.41 6.56
N PHE A 86 2.08 9.22 5.83
CA PHE A 86 3.02 8.11 6.06
C PHE A 86 3.64 8.17 7.45
N ALA A 87 4.13 9.35 7.85
CA ALA A 87 4.75 9.52 9.17
C ALA A 87 3.79 9.33 10.35
N ARG A 88 2.48 9.57 10.13
CA ARG A 88 1.42 9.47 11.15
C ARG A 88 0.60 8.21 11.07
N MET A 89 1.02 7.23 10.30
CA MET A 89 0.20 6.03 10.12
C MET A 89 -0.27 5.49 11.49
N PRO A 90 -1.57 5.56 11.80
CA PRO A 90 -2.08 5.13 13.11
C PRO A 90 -1.94 3.63 13.25
N GLN A 91 -1.95 3.14 14.49
CA GLN A 91 -2.09 1.72 14.75
C GLN A 91 -3.37 1.21 14.09
N PRO A 92 -3.34 0.03 13.43
CA PRO A 92 -4.52 -0.53 12.79
C PRO A 92 -5.60 -0.86 13.83
N VAL A 93 -6.82 -0.57 13.49
CA VAL A 93 -8.00 -1.02 14.25
C VAL A 93 -8.56 -2.24 13.55
N MET A 94 -8.24 -3.43 14.08
CA MET A 94 -8.64 -4.69 13.49
C MET A 94 -10.11 -4.95 13.78
N GLU A 95 -10.92 -5.01 12.72
CA GLU A 95 -12.35 -5.33 12.78
C GLU A 95 -12.67 -6.41 11.74
N ARG A 96 -13.75 -7.16 11.99
CA ARG A 96 -14.22 -8.15 11.03
C ARG A 96 -14.88 -7.47 9.86
N TYR A 97 -14.34 -7.64 8.66
CA TYR A 97 -14.81 -6.99 7.45
C TYR A 97 -14.70 -7.92 6.24
N ASP A 98 -15.58 -7.77 5.26
CA ASP A 98 -15.53 -8.53 4.00
C ASP A 98 -14.49 -7.93 3.05
N LEU A 99 -13.42 -8.70 2.81
CA LEU A 99 -12.33 -8.32 1.91
C LEU A 99 -12.82 -8.12 0.47
N LEU A 100 -13.78 -8.94 0.01
CA LEU A 100 -14.27 -8.86 -1.37
C LEU A 100 -15.07 -7.57 -1.59
N GLU A 101 -15.86 -7.17 -0.62
CA GLU A 101 -16.59 -5.90 -0.68
C GLU A 101 -15.61 -4.72 -0.73
N LEU A 102 -14.54 -4.75 0.07
CA LEU A 102 -13.50 -3.72 0.04
C LEU A 102 -12.78 -3.64 -1.31
N CYS A 103 -12.48 -4.78 -1.92
CA CYS A 103 -11.91 -4.85 -3.27
C CYS A 103 -12.86 -4.24 -4.30
N ARG A 104 -14.16 -4.62 -4.27
CA ARG A 104 -15.16 -4.08 -5.20
C ARG A 104 -15.30 -2.56 -5.08
N GLN A 105 -15.35 -2.02 -3.85
CA GLN A 105 -15.41 -0.58 -3.59
C GLN A 105 -14.17 0.15 -4.12
N SER A 106 -12.97 -0.39 -3.86
CA SER A 106 -11.72 0.19 -4.33
C SER A 106 -11.64 0.21 -5.87
N ILE A 107 -12.03 -0.86 -6.52
CA ILE A 107 -12.10 -0.97 -7.99
C ILE A 107 -13.11 0.02 -8.57
N PHE A 108 -14.30 0.14 -7.98
CA PHE A 108 -15.31 1.07 -8.44
C PHE A 108 -14.82 2.52 -8.44
N LEU A 109 -14.12 2.93 -7.39
CA LEU A 109 -13.52 4.26 -7.32
C LEU A 109 -12.49 4.48 -8.43
N GLN A 110 -11.66 3.49 -8.72
CA GLN A 110 -10.63 3.61 -9.76
C GLN A 110 -11.23 3.58 -11.18
N LYS A 111 -12.28 2.79 -11.43
CA LYS A 111 -13.03 2.85 -12.69
C LYS A 111 -13.54 4.26 -13.00
N THR A 112 -14.00 4.96 -11.98
CA THR A 112 -14.49 6.34 -12.13
C THR A 112 -13.36 7.32 -12.39
N ALA A 113 -12.21 7.13 -11.73
CA ALA A 113 -11.04 8.02 -11.86
C ALA A 113 -10.30 7.82 -13.19
N PHE A 114 -10.31 6.59 -13.74
CA PHE A 114 -9.59 6.20 -14.96
C PHE A 114 -10.52 5.54 -15.99
N PRO A 115 -11.44 6.30 -16.61
CA PRO A 115 -12.47 5.74 -17.49
C PRO A 115 -11.93 5.11 -18.78
N GLY A 116 -10.66 5.36 -19.12
CA GLY A 116 -9.98 4.76 -20.27
C GLY A 116 -9.35 3.39 -19.98
N ILE A 117 -9.44 2.87 -18.76
CA ILE A 117 -8.82 1.62 -18.33
C ILE A 117 -9.91 0.61 -17.95
N GLU A 118 -9.77 -0.62 -18.41
CA GLU A 118 -10.66 -1.71 -18.03
C GLU A 118 -10.21 -2.33 -16.71
N PHE A 119 -11.12 -2.39 -15.72
CA PHE A 119 -10.89 -3.07 -14.45
C PHE A 119 -11.79 -4.29 -14.36
N SER A 120 -11.20 -5.45 -14.10
CA SER A 120 -11.92 -6.70 -13.85
C SER A 120 -11.67 -7.20 -12.43
N PHE A 121 -12.64 -7.94 -11.89
CA PHE A 121 -12.54 -8.56 -10.57
C PHE A 121 -12.97 -10.03 -10.66
N GLN A 122 -12.16 -10.93 -10.11
CA GLN A 122 -12.41 -12.36 -10.09
C GLN A 122 -12.26 -12.92 -8.69
N CYS A 123 -13.23 -13.66 -8.22
CA CYS A 123 -13.19 -14.43 -7.00
C CYS A 123 -14.26 -15.53 -7.05
N ASP A 124 -13.92 -16.73 -6.63
CA ASP A 124 -14.85 -17.86 -6.59
C ASP A 124 -15.76 -17.85 -5.35
N ALA A 125 -15.42 -17.04 -4.32
CA ALA A 125 -16.21 -16.90 -3.11
C ALA A 125 -17.19 -15.71 -3.23
N GLU A 126 -18.34 -15.80 -2.56
CA GLU A 126 -19.30 -14.70 -2.46
C GLU A 126 -18.87 -13.66 -1.43
N THR A 127 -18.31 -14.11 -0.29
CA THR A 127 -17.83 -13.30 0.82
C THR A 127 -16.53 -13.87 1.37
N LEU A 128 -15.67 -13.02 1.91
CA LEU A 128 -14.44 -13.43 2.57
C LEU A 128 -14.17 -12.51 3.77
N GLU A 129 -14.77 -12.91 4.91
CA GLU A 129 -14.61 -12.14 6.15
C GLU A 129 -13.28 -12.43 6.83
N MET A 130 -12.57 -11.37 7.21
CA MET A 130 -11.32 -11.45 7.96
C MET A 130 -11.15 -10.26 8.90
N ASN A 131 -10.24 -10.39 9.87
CA ASN A 131 -9.88 -9.28 10.75
C ASN A 131 -8.87 -8.36 10.04
N MET A 132 -9.26 -7.11 9.81
CA MET A 132 -8.40 -6.11 9.18
C MET A 132 -8.86 -4.69 9.51
N ASP A 133 -7.98 -3.71 9.36
CA ASP A 133 -8.38 -2.29 9.29
C ASP A 133 -8.81 -1.98 7.85
N SER A 134 -10.13 -1.91 7.61
CA SER A 134 -10.70 -1.71 6.28
C SER A 134 -10.26 -0.39 5.65
N ARG A 135 -10.01 0.65 6.43
CA ARG A 135 -9.53 1.96 5.96
C ARG A 135 -8.09 1.87 5.46
N LEU A 136 -7.19 1.22 6.21
CA LEU A 136 -5.79 1.04 5.81
C LEU A 136 -5.68 0.09 4.60
N MET A 137 -6.41 -1.03 4.62
CA MET A 137 -6.43 -1.94 3.47
C MET A 137 -7.03 -1.29 2.22
N GLY A 138 -8.09 -0.47 2.35
CA GLY A 138 -8.63 0.34 1.25
C GLY A 138 -7.61 1.34 0.70
N GLN A 139 -6.77 1.93 1.56
CA GLN A 139 -5.67 2.79 1.15
C GLN A 139 -4.59 2.00 0.38
N ALA A 140 -4.23 0.80 0.83
CA ALA A 140 -3.29 -0.07 0.13
C ALA A 140 -3.78 -0.45 -1.26
N LEU A 141 -5.04 -0.90 -1.38
CA LEU A 141 -5.68 -1.24 -2.66
C LEU A 141 -5.74 -0.03 -3.59
N THR A 142 -6.14 1.13 -3.08
CA THR A 142 -6.19 2.38 -3.85
C THR A 142 -4.81 2.76 -4.41
N ASN A 143 -3.75 2.66 -3.61
CA ASN A 143 -2.39 2.95 -4.04
C ASN A 143 -1.93 2.00 -5.15
N LEU A 144 -2.22 0.71 -5.03
CA LEU A 144 -1.83 -0.29 -6.03
C LEU A 144 -2.61 -0.14 -7.33
N LEU A 145 -3.93 -0.01 -7.26
CA LEU A 145 -4.78 0.16 -8.43
C LEU A 145 -4.46 1.46 -9.18
N LYS A 146 -4.22 2.56 -8.45
CA LYS A 146 -3.76 3.82 -9.03
C LYS A 146 -2.40 3.67 -9.71
N ASN A 147 -1.47 2.95 -9.09
CA ASN A 147 -0.15 2.69 -9.67
C ASN A 147 -0.25 1.89 -10.98
N ALA A 148 -1.12 0.88 -11.02
CA ALA A 148 -1.39 0.09 -12.22
C ALA A 148 -1.96 0.99 -13.34
N ALA A 149 -2.99 1.77 -13.03
CA ALA A 149 -3.63 2.67 -13.98
C ALA A 149 -2.66 3.71 -14.56
N GLU A 150 -1.88 4.38 -13.71
CA GLU A 150 -0.89 5.37 -14.14
C GLU A 150 0.23 4.75 -15.01
N SER A 151 0.62 3.49 -14.73
CA SER A 151 1.59 2.75 -15.55
C SER A 151 1.05 2.49 -16.96
N ILE A 152 -0.22 2.11 -17.07
CA ILE A 152 -0.91 1.91 -18.36
C ILE A 152 -1.01 3.23 -19.14
N GLU A 153 -1.47 4.31 -18.48
CA GLU A 153 -1.56 5.62 -19.14
C GLU A 153 -0.21 6.13 -19.66
N SER A 154 0.85 5.92 -18.89
CA SER A 154 2.20 6.33 -19.28
C SER A 154 2.67 5.54 -20.49
N LYS A 155 2.48 4.24 -20.51
CA LYS A 155 2.80 3.36 -21.64
C LYS A 155 2.02 3.73 -22.90
N ALA A 156 0.73 4.06 -22.75
CA ALA A 156 -0.10 4.48 -23.88
C ALA A 156 0.36 5.83 -24.46
N LYS A 157 0.85 6.76 -23.64
CA LYS A 157 1.41 8.04 -24.08
C LYS A 157 2.73 7.87 -24.84
N ASP A 158 3.63 7.04 -24.35
CA ASP A 158 4.95 6.81 -24.93
C ASP A 158 4.89 5.89 -26.16
N GLY A 159 3.98 4.93 -26.17
CA GLY A 159 3.75 4.02 -27.31
C GLY A 159 3.22 4.73 -28.57
N GLY A 160 3.08 6.07 -28.47
CA GLY A 160 2.66 6.91 -29.58
C GLY A 160 1.42 6.36 -30.26
N GLY A 161 0.26 6.55 -29.68
CA GLY A 161 -1.05 6.31 -30.31
C GLY A 161 -1.26 7.11 -31.60
N LYS A 162 -0.23 7.22 -32.42
CA LYS A 162 -0.29 7.62 -33.81
C LYS A 162 -0.63 6.40 -34.66
N ASN A 163 -1.87 5.93 -34.55
CA ASN A 163 -2.47 5.30 -35.69
C ASN A 163 -2.47 6.35 -36.81
N LYS A 164 -1.59 6.17 -37.80
CA LYS A 164 -1.46 7.04 -38.99
C LYS A 164 -2.75 7.14 -39.82
N ASN A 165 -3.81 6.48 -39.41
CA ASN A 165 -5.14 6.54 -40.03
C ASN A 165 -6.08 7.18 -39.00
N GLY A 166 -6.34 8.46 -39.12
CA GLY A 166 -7.12 9.37 -38.27
C GLY A 166 -8.52 8.95 -37.82
N GLY A 167 -8.69 7.73 -37.32
CA GLY A 167 -9.89 7.20 -36.71
C GLY A 167 -9.57 6.75 -35.28
N GLN A 168 -9.80 7.59 -34.29
CA GLN A 168 -9.96 7.15 -32.90
C GLN A 168 -11.14 6.17 -32.88
N LYS A 169 -10.87 4.87 -32.73
CA LYS A 169 -11.88 3.95 -32.19
C LYS A 169 -12.10 4.34 -30.73
N LYS A 170 -13.20 5.03 -30.49
CA LYS A 170 -13.63 5.54 -29.16
C LYS A 170 -13.88 4.44 -28.11
N ASP A 171 -13.84 3.16 -28.48
CA ASP A 171 -14.31 2.03 -27.67
C ASP A 171 -13.22 1.00 -27.27
N THR A 172 -11.93 1.30 -27.53
CA THR A 172 -10.87 0.37 -27.10
C THR A 172 -10.20 0.92 -25.86
N PRO A 173 -10.18 0.18 -24.72
CA PRO A 173 -9.51 0.60 -23.52
C PRO A 173 -8.01 0.78 -23.75
N LEU A 174 -7.38 1.69 -23.01
CA LEU A 174 -5.94 1.95 -23.06
C LEU A 174 -5.14 0.75 -22.55
N GLY A 175 -5.73 -0.02 -21.66
CA GLY A 175 -5.18 -1.22 -21.06
C GLY A 175 -6.11 -1.78 -19.99
N GLN A 176 -5.65 -2.82 -19.31
CA GLN A 176 -6.44 -3.62 -18.37
C GLN A 176 -5.74 -3.78 -17.03
N VAL A 177 -6.52 -3.69 -15.95
CA VAL A 177 -6.13 -4.07 -14.59
C VAL A 177 -7.03 -5.20 -14.13
N GLU A 178 -6.45 -6.33 -13.79
CA GLU A 178 -7.13 -7.50 -13.28
C GLU A 178 -6.85 -7.68 -11.79
N VAL A 179 -7.92 -7.83 -11.00
CA VAL A 179 -7.82 -8.11 -9.56
C VAL A 179 -8.45 -9.47 -9.31
N SER A 180 -7.71 -10.35 -8.69
CA SER A 180 -8.24 -11.64 -8.25
C SER A 180 -7.98 -11.87 -6.77
N VAL A 181 -8.90 -12.57 -6.11
CA VAL A 181 -8.78 -12.95 -4.70
C VAL A 181 -8.96 -14.46 -4.59
N ALA A 182 -7.98 -15.11 -3.99
CA ALA A 182 -8.00 -16.56 -3.76
C ALA A 182 -7.74 -16.87 -2.29
N PRO A 183 -8.71 -17.48 -1.57
CA PRO A 183 -8.45 -18.05 -0.25
C PRO A 183 -7.69 -19.37 -0.41
N SER A 184 -6.60 -19.55 0.34
CA SER A 184 -5.81 -20.78 0.37
C SER A 184 -5.15 -20.97 1.73
N ASP A 185 -5.27 -22.16 2.31
CA ASP A 185 -4.53 -22.61 3.51
C ASP A 185 -4.49 -21.60 4.66
N GLY A 186 -5.66 -21.05 5.04
CA GLY A 186 -5.76 -20.08 6.13
C GLY A 186 -5.23 -18.67 5.79
N ARG A 187 -5.04 -18.37 4.50
CA ARG A 187 -4.61 -17.08 3.98
C ARG A 187 -5.54 -16.58 2.88
N ALA A 188 -5.62 -15.29 2.72
CA ALA A 188 -6.21 -14.63 1.56
C ALA A 188 -5.09 -14.07 0.69
N GLU A 189 -5.10 -14.39 -0.59
CA GLU A 189 -4.20 -13.80 -1.56
C GLU A 189 -4.97 -12.86 -2.49
N ILE A 190 -4.55 -11.60 -2.54
CA ILE A 190 -5.05 -10.62 -3.51
C ILE A 190 -3.96 -10.45 -4.56
N ILE A 191 -4.31 -10.67 -5.81
CA ILE A 191 -3.41 -10.50 -6.95
C ILE A 191 -3.93 -9.34 -7.79
N ILE A 192 -3.08 -8.36 -8.05
CA ILE A 192 -3.36 -7.21 -8.92
C ILE A 192 -2.39 -7.28 -10.09
N GLU A 193 -2.90 -7.44 -11.30
CA GLU A 193 -2.14 -7.49 -12.52
C GLU A 193 -2.48 -6.32 -13.43
N ASP A 194 -1.49 -5.72 -14.06
CA ASP A 194 -1.65 -4.70 -15.08
C ASP A 194 -0.87 -5.05 -16.35
N ASP A 195 -1.20 -4.41 -17.44
CA ASP A 195 -0.49 -4.52 -18.72
C ASP A 195 0.37 -3.27 -19.05
N GLY A 196 0.72 -2.51 -18.01
CA GLY A 196 1.58 -1.34 -18.08
C GLY A 196 3.04 -1.67 -18.39
N TYR A 197 3.97 -0.85 -17.88
CA TYR A 197 5.41 -1.06 -18.05
C TYR A 197 5.99 -2.19 -17.20
N GLY A 198 5.36 -2.50 -16.06
CA GLY A 198 5.96 -3.35 -15.04
C GLY A 198 6.96 -2.60 -14.15
N PHE A 199 7.69 -3.35 -13.35
CA PHE A 199 8.72 -2.85 -12.44
C PHE A 199 10.11 -2.91 -13.11
N PRO A 200 11.02 -1.95 -12.83
CA PRO A 200 12.42 -2.03 -13.27
C PRO A 200 13.11 -3.23 -12.61
N GLU A 201 13.87 -4.00 -13.40
CA GLU A 201 14.52 -5.23 -12.90
C GLU A 201 15.57 -4.96 -11.79
N GLN A 202 16.26 -3.84 -11.88
CA GLN A 202 17.40 -3.51 -11.00
C GLN A 202 16.99 -2.95 -9.62
N SER A 203 15.71 -2.72 -9.36
CA SER A 203 15.28 -1.94 -8.19
C SER A 203 14.12 -2.56 -7.40
N ARG A 204 13.73 -3.83 -7.65
CA ARG A 204 12.51 -4.39 -7.02
C ARG A 204 12.55 -4.37 -5.49
N GLU A 205 13.70 -4.66 -4.91
CA GLU A 205 13.87 -4.68 -3.45
C GLU A 205 13.76 -3.28 -2.84
N THR A 206 14.22 -2.26 -3.58
CA THR A 206 14.22 -0.88 -3.11
C THR A 206 12.93 -0.13 -3.42
N LEU A 207 12.06 -0.65 -4.31
CA LEU A 207 10.78 0.01 -4.67
C LEU A 207 9.83 0.21 -3.49
N THR A 208 9.99 -0.55 -2.43
CA THR A 208 9.22 -0.42 -1.20
C THR A 208 9.88 0.51 -0.18
N GLU A 209 11.06 1.05 -0.48
CA GLU A 209 11.69 2.06 0.35
C GLU A 209 11.04 3.42 0.12
N PRO A 210 10.87 4.24 1.17
CA PRO A 210 10.31 5.58 1.02
C PRO A 210 11.13 6.43 0.03
N TYR A 211 10.44 7.24 -0.77
CA TYR A 211 11.01 8.17 -1.77
C TYR A 211 11.70 7.53 -2.98
N VAL A 212 11.65 6.21 -3.13
CA VAL A 212 12.11 5.53 -4.34
C VAL A 212 11.00 5.55 -5.37
N THR A 213 11.24 6.20 -6.51
CA THR A 213 10.29 6.26 -7.62
C THR A 213 11.02 6.35 -8.96
N THR A 214 10.47 5.69 -9.96
CA THR A 214 10.91 5.79 -11.36
C THR A 214 10.04 6.73 -12.17
N ARG A 215 9.03 7.34 -11.55
CA ARG A 215 8.04 8.21 -12.19
C ARG A 215 8.38 9.68 -11.94
N GLU A 216 8.32 10.52 -12.98
CA GLU A 216 8.56 11.96 -12.85
C GLU A 216 7.63 12.67 -11.84
N LYS A 217 6.41 12.18 -11.66
CA LYS A 217 5.40 12.75 -10.76
C LYS A 217 5.10 11.88 -9.55
N GLY A 218 5.85 10.80 -9.34
CA GLY A 218 5.67 9.90 -8.21
C GLY A 218 6.34 10.44 -6.95
N THR A 219 5.68 10.33 -5.80
CA THR A 219 6.26 10.68 -4.49
C THR A 219 7.20 9.60 -3.96
N GLY A 220 7.10 8.37 -4.49
CA GLY A 220 7.83 7.21 -3.99
C GLY A 220 7.33 6.69 -2.63
N LEU A 221 6.18 7.16 -2.15
CA LEU A 221 5.61 6.74 -0.86
C LEU A 221 4.54 5.66 -1.00
N GLY A 222 3.91 5.53 -2.15
CA GLY A 222 2.77 4.64 -2.34
C GLY A 222 3.06 3.18 -1.99
N LEU A 223 4.16 2.59 -2.50
CA LEU A 223 4.55 1.20 -2.20
C LEU A 223 5.09 1.04 -0.77
N ALA A 224 5.77 2.05 -0.22
CA ALA A 224 6.20 2.06 1.18
C ALA A 224 5.00 2.04 2.13
N ILE A 225 3.94 2.80 1.82
CA ILE A 225 2.66 2.77 2.55
C ILE A 225 2.04 1.37 2.48
N VAL A 226 1.96 0.77 1.29
CA VAL A 226 1.42 -0.59 1.12
C VAL A 226 2.21 -1.60 1.94
N LYS A 227 3.55 -1.58 1.87
CA LYS A 227 4.41 -2.46 2.65
C LYS A 227 4.13 -2.33 4.14
N LYS A 228 4.07 -1.09 4.65
CA LYS A 228 3.79 -0.83 6.07
C LYS A 228 2.41 -1.34 6.49
N ILE A 229 1.38 -1.13 5.67
CA ILE A 229 0.04 -1.64 5.93
C ILE A 229 0.05 -3.17 5.98
N MET A 230 0.74 -3.82 5.05
CA MET A 230 0.86 -5.29 5.05
C MET A 230 1.59 -5.82 6.29
N GLU A 231 2.70 -5.17 6.70
CA GLU A 231 3.41 -5.51 7.94
C GLU A 231 2.50 -5.39 9.16
N ASP A 232 1.72 -4.31 9.26
CA ASP A 232 0.80 -4.06 10.37
C ASP A 232 -0.38 -5.06 10.38
N HIS A 233 -0.69 -5.69 9.26
CA HIS A 233 -1.69 -6.78 9.12
C HIS A 233 -1.06 -8.17 9.12
N HIS A 234 0.22 -8.31 9.49
CA HIS A 234 0.97 -9.58 9.45
C HIS A 234 0.95 -10.27 8.08
N GLY A 235 0.81 -9.46 7.02
CA GLY A 235 0.78 -9.92 5.64
C GLY A 235 2.11 -9.75 4.93
N THR A 236 2.15 -10.20 3.69
CA THR A 236 3.33 -10.13 2.81
C THR A 236 2.97 -9.42 1.51
N LEU A 237 3.85 -8.52 1.07
CA LEU A 237 3.79 -7.86 -0.24
C LEU A 237 4.85 -8.46 -1.16
N ILE A 238 4.44 -8.92 -2.36
CA ILE A 238 5.34 -9.46 -3.38
C ILE A 238 5.14 -8.66 -4.68
N LEU A 239 6.25 -8.20 -5.27
CA LEU A 239 6.29 -7.43 -6.50
C LEU A 239 6.95 -8.26 -7.61
N GLU A 240 6.25 -8.50 -8.71
CA GLU A 240 6.72 -9.32 -9.83
C GLU A 240 6.39 -8.63 -11.16
N ASN A 241 7.09 -9.02 -12.23
CA ASN A 241 6.71 -8.68 -13.59
C ASN A 241 6.01 -9.87 -14.25
N ARG A 242 4.98 -9.57 -15.04
CA ARG A 242 4.29 -10.58 -15.84
C ARG A 242 5.15 -10.96 -17.04
N SER A 243 5.13 -12.23 -17.44
CA SER A 243 5.86 -12.74 -18.62
C SER A 243 5.42 -12.08 -19.94
N LYS A 244 4.19 -11.60 -19.99
CA LYS A 244 3.59 -10.92 -21.15
C LYS A 244 3.75 -9.40 -21.12
N GLY A 245 4.48 -8.88 -20.14
CA GLY A 245 4.62 -7.44 -19.85
C GLY A 245 3.58 -6.94 -18.83
N GLY A 246 3.93 -5.85 -18.12
CA GLY A 246 3.16 -5.32 -17.01
C GLY A 246 3.61 -5.84 -15.64
N ALA A 247 2.98 -5.36 -14.59
CA ALA A 247 3.28 -5.76 -13.22
C ALA A 247 2.27 -6.77 -12.69
N ARG A 248 2.72 -7.54 -11.69
CA ARG A 248 1.90 -8.37 -10.81
C ARG A 248 2.28 -8.04 -9.37
N VAL A 249 1.28 -7.66 -8.58
CA VAL A 249 1.43 -7.40 -7.14
C VAL A 249 0.59 -8.43 -6.40
N ARG A 250 1.19 -9.09 -5.42
CA ARG A 250 0.52 -10.07 -4.58
C ARG A 250 0.52 -9.61 -3.12
N LEU A 251 -0.66 -9.55 -2.52
CA LEU A 251 -0.86 -9.28 -1.10
C LEU A 251 -1.34 -10.58 -0.45
N ILE A 252 -0.59 -11.08 0.51
CA ILE A 252 -0.90 -12.32 1.22
C ILE A 252 -1.20 -11.97 2.67
N LEU A 253 -2.41 -12.27 3.13
CA LEU A 253 -2.93 -11.92 4.46
C LEU A 253 -3.38 -13.19 5.21
N PRO A 254 -3.17 -13.29 6.53
CA PRO A 254 -3.71 -14.40 7.33
C PRO A 254 -5.23 -14.25 7.50
N LEU A 255 -5.99 -15.32 7.31
CA LEU A 255 -7.46 -15.36 7.41
C LEU A 255 -8.00 -15.50 8.84
N GLY A 256 -7.18 -15.71 9.84
CA GLY A 256 -7.69 -15.86 11.22
C GLY A 256 -6.63 -16.08 12.26
N GLY A 257 -6.82 -15.42 13.34
CA GLY A 257 -6.42 -15.41 14.71
C GLY A 257 -5.47 -16.49 15.26
N GLU A 258 -4.27 -16.65 14.73
CA GLU A 258 -3.09 -17.00 15.51
C GLU A 258 -1.89 -16.37 14.83
N VAL A 259 -1.22 -15.51 15.57
CA VAL A 259 0.03 -14.89 15.12
C VAL A 259 1.07 -16.01 15.04
N LEU A 260 1.34 -16.50 13.83
CA LEU A 260 2.53 -17.32 13.62
C LEU A 260 3.74 -16.37 13.67
N PRO A 261 4.71 -16.60 14.57
CA PRO A 261 5.90 -15.77 14.64
C PRO A 261 6.64 -15.85 13.31
N VAL A 262 6.98 -14.70 12.74
CA VAL A 262 7.83 -14.57 11.56
C VAL A 262 9.17 -15.23 11.87
N GLY A 263 9.55 -16.22 11.05
CA GLY A 263 10.58 -17.19 11.25
C GLY A 263 11.93 -16.65 11.70
N GLY A 264 12.30 -17.07 12.88
CA GLY A 264 13.70 -17.26 13.26
C GLY A 264 14.19 -18.58 12.67
N ASN A 265 15.38 -18.55 12.12
CA ASN A 265 16.15 -19.64 11.53
C ASN A 265 15.96 -20.99 12.22
N GLY A 266 15.77 -22.01 11.40
CA GLY A 266 15.61 -23.39 11.84
C GLY A 266 16.77 -23.90 12.70
N SER A 267 16.40 -24.49 13.83
CA SER A 267 17.12 -25.58 14.44
C SER A 267 16.11 -26.65 14.81
N LYS A 268 16.27 -27.81 14.17
CA LYS A 268 15.59 -29.05 14.50
C LYS A 268 15.83 -29.34 15.95
N PHE A 269 14.78 -29.50 16.73
CA PHE A 269 14.82 -30.31 17.95
C PHE A 269 13.90 -31.51 17.72
N GLU A 270 14.54 -32.64 17.44
CA GLU A 270 13.96 -33.96 17.57
C GLU A 270 13.69 -34.19 19.07
N ASN A 271 12.44 -34.31 19.45
CA ASN A 271 12.06 -34.86 20.73
C ASN A 271 11.78 -36.36 20.54
N HIS A 272 12.76 -37.18 20.92
CA HIS A 272 12.53 -38.55 21.31
C HIS A 272 11.73 -38.55 22.64
N ALA A 273 10.51 -38.99 22.57
CA ALA A 273 9.76 -39.41 23.75
C ALA A 273 9.85 -40.91 23.81
N ASP A 274 10.73 -41.39 24.71
CA ASP A 274 10.70 -42.76 25.23
C ASP A 274 9.56 -42.89 26.23
N ALA A 275 8.68 -43.84 25.97
CA ALA A 275 7.74 -44.38 26.95
C ALA A 275 8.44 -45.47 27.81
N PRO A 276 8.08 -45.63 29.04
CA PRO A 276 8.18 -46.94 29.66
C PRO A 276 6.84 -47.50 30.15
N ASP A 277 6.77 -48.78 29.95
CA ASP A 277 5.72 -49.74 30.16
C ASP A 277 5.13 -49.81 31.58
N ALA A 278 3.94 -50.41 31.56
CA ALA A 278 3.13 -50.86 32.69
C ALA A 278 3.80 -51.89 33.59
N HIS A 279 3.46 -51.88 34.86
CA HIS A 279 3.11 -53.09 35.60
C HIS A 279 2.38 -52.81 36.93
N SER A 280 1.15 -53.21 36.95
CA SER A 280 0.42 -54.08 37.94
C SER A 280 0.65 -53.92 39.47
N SER A 281 -0.44 -53.80 40.08
CA SER A 281 -1.00 -54.63 41.21
C SER A 281 -1.50 -53.77 42.36
N SER A 282 -2.80 -53.80 42.57
CA SER A 282 -3.52 -54.61 43.54
C SER A 282 -3.64 -53.97 44.94
N SER A 283 -4.91 -53.88 45.33
CA SER A 283 -5.43 -54.16 46.70
C SER A 283 -5.70 -52.96 47.62
N ALA A 284 -6.95 -52.67 47.75
CA ALA A 284 -7.81 -52.90 48.92
C ALA A 284 -7.88 -51.79 49.99
N ALA A 285 -9.13 -51.53 50.30
CA ALA A 285 -9.74 -51.23 51.61
C ALA A 285 -9.92 -49.76 52.02
N SER A 286 -11.15 -49.33 51.90
CA SER A 286 -11.89 -48.42 52.83
C SER A 286 -11.80 -48.92 54.30
N PRO A 287 -12.29 -48.25 55.38
CA PRO A 287 -13.15 -47.08 55.47
C PRO A 287 -12.93 -46.19 56.73
N TYR A 288 -13.96 -45.26 56.95
CA TYR A 288 -14.28 -44.48 58.16
C TYR A 288 -13.33 -43.32 58.53
N GLY A 289 -13.75 -42.15 58.87
CA GLY A 289 -14.98 -41.60 59.38
C GLY A 289 -14.68 -40.40 60.27
N LYS A 290 -15.42 -39.47 60.11
CA LYS A 290 -15.86 -38.27 60.85
C LYS A 290 -15.63 -36.95 60.16
#